data_a4f85fec34748e417ec5ff7f38768c22
#
_entry.id   a4f85fec34748e417ec5ff7f38768c22
#
_cell.length_a   1.000
_cell.length_b   1.000
_cell.length_c   1.000
_cell.angle_alpha   90.00
_cell.angle_beta   90.00
_cell.angle_gamma   90.00
#
_symmetry.space_group_name_H-M   'P 1'
#
loop_
_entity.id
_entity.type
_entity.pdbx_description
1 polymer ?
#
loop_
_entity_poly.entity_id
_entity_poly.type
_entity_poly.pdbx_seq_one_letter_code
_entity_poly.pdbx_strand_id
1 'polypeptide(L)'
;YVNGTEFFYSKPELVLDVAVKGMVNVLDGCRKHGIRDLFLMSSSEVYQTPPTVPTDESAPLSVPDVTNPRYSYGGGKIISELMAINYGRTGFDRVVIVRPHNVYGADMGYEHVIPQFALRMSSLKNTPGDPLDFPIRGSGEQTRSFVYIDDFTDGVMLALAKGEHLGIYHVGTLQEVTVSYLAECMGRTFGRNIR
;
A
#
# COMPACT_ATOMS: atom_id res chain seq x y z
N TYR A 1 -0.30 -10.11 6.07
CA TYR A 1 0.26 -10.02 4.70
C TYR A 1 1.77 -9.82 4.76
N VAL A 2 2.50 -10.47 3.84
CA VAL A 2 3.92 -10.21 3.62
C VAL A 2 4.03 -9.04 2.64
N ASN A 3 4.74 -7.98 3.05
CA ASN A 3 4.92 -6.76 2.27
C ASN A 3 6.41 -6.39 2.21
N GLY A 4 6.79 -5.59 1.23
CA GLY A 4 8.14 -5.16 0.96
C GLY A 4 8.65 -5.69 -0.38
N THR A 5 9.25 -4.79 -1.18
CA THR A 5 9.67 -5.08 -2.55
C THR A 5 10.66 -6.25 -2.62
N GLU A 6 11.52 -6.40 -1.62
CA GLU A 6 12.47 -7.52 -1.56
C GLU A 6 11.76 -8.87 -1.50
N PHE A 7 10.70 -9.01 -0.68
CA PHE A 7 9.93 -10.25 -0.58
C PHE A 7 9.21 -10.60 -1.88
N PHE A 8 8.77 -9.62 -2.65
CA PHE A 8 8.10 -9.87 -3.93
C PHE A 8 9.01 -10.61 -4.91
N TYR A 9 10.31 -10.34 -4.89
CA TYR A 9 11.29 -10.98 -5.76
C TYR A 9 11.96 -12.21 -5.15
N SER A 10 12.21 -12.21 -3.85
CA SER A 10 12.93 -13.30 -3.19
C SER A 10 12.04 -14.48 -2.77
N LYS A 11 10.76 -14.21 -2.45
CA LYS A 11 9.80 -15.22 -1.93
C LYS A 11 8.37 -14.96 -2.42
N PRO A 12 8.13 -14.86 -3.75
CA PRO A 12 6.80 -14.52 -4.27
C PRO A 12 5.73 -15.57 -3.92
N GLU A 13 6.12 -16.85 -3.80
CA GLU A 13 5.23 -17.92 -3.36
C GLU A 13 4.73 -17.72 -1.93
N LEU A 14 5.58 -17.22 -1.02
CA LEU A 14 5.18 -16.91 0.35
C LEU A 14 4.17 -15.75 0.38
N VAL A 15 4.38 -14.73 -0.45
CA VAL A 15 3.45 -13.60 -0.58
C VAL A 15 2.07 -14.10 -0.99
N LEU A 16 1.99 -14.99 -1.98
CA LEU A 16 0.74 -15.58 -2.46
C LEU A 16 0.13 -16.55 -1.44
N ASP A 17 0.92 -17.40 -0.82
CA ASP A 17 0.46 -18.34 0.20
C ASP A 17 -0.22 -17.62 1.37
N VAL A 18 0.41 -16.58 1.91
CA VAL A 18 -0.16 -15.78 2.99
C VAL A 18 -1.42 -15.04 2.52
N ALA A 19 -1.41 -14.51 1.30
CA ALA A 19 -2.56 -13.80 0.75
C ALA A 19 -3.78 -14.74 0.57
N VAL A 20 -3.58 -15.86 -0.11
CA VAL A 20 -4.69 -16.77 -0.51
C VAL A 20 -5.07 -17.69 0.63
N LYS A 21 -4.12 -18.49 1.14
CA LYS A 21 -4.40 -19.44 2.23
C LYS A 21 -4.81 -18.72 3.52
N GLY A 22 -4.17 -17.57 3.81
CA GLY A 22 -4.55 -16.74 4.95
C GLY A 22 -5.98 -16.24 4.83
N MET A 23 -6.40 -15.76 3.67
CA MET A 23 -7.77 -15.30 3.43
C MET A 23 -8.77 -16.44 3.54
N VAL A 24 -8.50 -17.61 2.96
CA VAL A 24 -9.34 -18.81 3.11
C VAL A 24 -9.53 -19.14 4.59
N ASN A 25 -8.44 -19.23 5.36
CA ASN A 25 -8.50 -19.58 6.77
C ASN A 25 -9.32 -18.56 7.60
N VAL A 26 -9.19 -17.26 7.29
CA VAL A 26 -9.99 -16.21 7.95
C VAL A 26 -11.47 -16.39 7.64
N LEU A 27 -11.84 -16.56 6.38
CA LEU A 27 -13.24 -16.70 5.96
C LEU A 27 -13.87 -17.99 6.54
N ASP A 28 -13.15 -19.11 6.53
CA ASP A 28 -13.61 -20.36 7.12
C ASP A 28 -13.73 -20.23 8.66
N GLY A 29 -12.79 -19.55 9.29
CA GLY A 29 -12.87 -19.23 10.72
C GLY A 29 -14.08 -18.36 11.05
N CYS A 30 -14.33 -17.31 10.28
CA CYS A 30 -15.52 -16.46 10.45
C CYS A 30 -16.82 -17.28 10.35
N ARG A 31 -16.94 -18.11 9.31
CA ARG A 31 -18.11 -18.96 9.13
C ARG A 31 -18.30 -19.96 10.26
N LYS A 32 -17.22 -20.63 10.67
CA LYS A 32 -17.22 -21.62 11.75
C LYS A 32 -17.67 -21.02 13.10
N HIS A 33 -17.28 -19.77 13.36
CA HIS A 33 -17.53 -19.09 14.63
C HIS A 33 -18.66 -18.08 14.59
N GLY A 34 -19.41 -18.00 13.48
CA GLY A 34 -20.57 -17.10 13.35
C GLY A 34 -20.20 -15.61 13.30
N ILE A 35 -18.95 -15.28 12.92
CA ILE A 35 -18.52 -13.89 12.71
C ILE A 35 -19.13 -13.40 11.40
N ARG A 36 -19.88 -12.31 11.45
CA ARG A 36 -20.66 -11.81 10.33
C ARG A 36 -20.26 -10.41 9.85
N ASP A 37 -19.23 -9.84 10.46
CA ASP A 37 -18.65 -8.53 10.10
C ASP A 37 -17.19 -8.73 9.72
N LEU A 38 -16.84 -8.36 8.50
CA LEU A 38 -15.48 -8.49 7.95
C LEU A 38 -14.98 -7.14 7.47
N PHE A 39 -13.82 -6.74 7.97
CA PHE A 39 -13.09 -5.57 7.49
C PHE A 39 -11.78 -6.00 6.84
N LEU A 40 -11.65 -5.76 5.52
CA LEU A 40 -10.49 -6.17 4.74
C LEU A 40 -9.60 -4.97 4.40
N MET A 41 -8.35 -5.02 4.85
CA MET A 41 -7.30 -4.12 4.41
C MET A 41 -6.72 -4.61 3.08
N SER A 42 -7.14 -3.99 1.97
CA SER A 42 -6.58 -4.19 0.64
C SER A 42 -5.39 -3.25 0.39
N SER A 43 -5.23 -2.72 -0.80
CA SER A 43 -4.17 -1.78 -1.19
C SER A 43 -4.51 -1.10 -2.52
N SER A 44 -4.05 0.12 -2.74
CA SER A 44 -4.05 0.75 -4.08
C SER A 44 -3.19 0.01 -5.11
N GLU A 45 -2.30 -0.87 -4.68
CA GLU A 45 -1.52 -1.76 -5.57
C GLU A 45 -2.39 -2.72 -6.41
N VAL A 46 -3.68 -2.85 -6.13
CA VAL A 46 -4.61 -3.63 -6.95
C VAL A 46 -4.85 -3.02 -8.34
N TYR A 47 -4.61 -1.72 -8.50
CA TYR A 47 -4.80 -1.02 -9.78
C TYR A 47 -3.61 -1.13 -10.72
N GLN A 48 -2.39 -1.26 -10.17
CA GLN A 48 -1.12 -1.22 -10.91
C GLN A 48 -0.97 0.03 -11.78
N THR A 49 -1.42 -0.04 -13.03
CA THR A 49 -1.43 1.10 -13.97
C THR A 49 -2.88 1.44 -14.30
N PRO A 50 -3.54 2.29 -13.49
CA PRO A 50 -4.93 2.64 -13.73
C PRO A 50 -5.10 3.46 -15.02
N PRO A 51 -6.26 3.34 -15.71
CA PRO A 51 -6.49 4.04 -16.97
C PRO A 51 -6.66 5.56 -16.79
N THR A 52 -7.01 6.00 -15.59
CA THR A 52 -7.25 7.42 -15.24
C THR A 52 -6.66 7.76 -13.88
N VAL A 53 -6.19 9.00 -13.76
CA VAL A 53 -5.71 9.59 -12.50
C VAL A 53 -6.43 10.95 -12.34
N PRO A 54 -7.07 11.24 -11.21
CA PRO A 54 -7.26 10.37 -10.03
C PRO A 54 -8.07 9.11 -10.35
N THR A 55 -7.73 8.02 -9.66
CA THR A 55 -8.36 6.71 -9.82
C THR A 55 -9.49 6.56 -8.81
N ASP A 56 -10.68 6.18 -9.25
CA ASP A 56 -11.81 5.87 -8.36
C ASP A 56 -11.88 4.37 -8.04
N GLU A 57 -12.77 4.01 -7.08
CA GLU A 57 -12.93 2.64 -6.61
C GLU A 57 -13.51 1.69 -7.65
N SER A 58 -14.14 2.20 -8.70
CA SER A 58 -14.73 1.42 -9.81
C SER A 58 -13.72 1.04 -10.89
N ALA A 59 -12.50 1.62 -10.85
CA ALA A 59 -11.46 1.35 -11.83
C ALA A 59 -11.08 -0.13 -11.88
N PRO A 60 -10.78 -0.67 -13.07
CA PRO A 60 -10.42 -2.08 -13.22
C PRO A 60 -9.17 -2.44 -12.43
N LEU A 61 -9.20 -3.60 -11.78
CA LEU A 61 -8.04 -4.19 -11.13
C LEU A 61 -7.23 -5.00 -12.12
N SER A 62 -5.90 -5.00 -12.03
CA SER A 62 -5.07 -5.67 -13.02
C SER A 62 -3.83 -6.36 -12.44
N VAL A 63 -3.41 -7.42 -13.13
CA VAL A 63 -2.09 -8.03 -13.01
C VAL A 63 -1.46 -7.93 -14.40
N PRO A 64 -0.62 -6.92 -14.66
CA PRO A 64 -0.13 -6.63 -16.01
C PRO A 64 0.72 -7.74 -16.63
N ASP A 65 1.48 -8.46 -15.80
CA ASP A 65 2.38 -9.53 -16.25
C ASP A 65 2.48 -10.61 -15.15
N VAL A 66 1.91 -11.76 -15.41
CA VAL A 66 1.91 -12.90 -14.46
C VAL A 66 3.29 -13.54 -14.29
N THR A 67 4.23 -13.27 -15.19
CA THR A 67 5.61 -13.79 -15.11
C THR A 67 6.50 -12.94 -14.22
N ASN A 68 6.10 -11.70 -13.95
CA ASN A 68 6.86 -10.79 -13.11
C ASN A 68 6.41 -10.92 -11.63
N PRO A 69 7.29 -11.42 -10.73
CA PRO A 69 6.96 -11.66 -9.32
C PRO A 69 6.60 -10.37 -8.56
N ARG A 70 6.92 -9.19 -9.09
CA ARG A 70 6.51 -7.88 -8.55
C ARG A 70 5.00 -7.81 -8.30
N TYR A 71 4.21 -8.47 -9.14
CA TYR A 71 2.74 -8.42 -9.07
C TYR A 71 2.11 -9.45 -8.14
N SER A 72 2.89 -10.29 -7.45
CA SER A 72 2.37 -11.28 -6.49
C SER A 72 1.56 -10.63 -5.37
N TYR A 73 2.01 -9.49 -4.83
CA TYR A 73 1.30 -8.78 -3.77
C TYR A 73 -0.04 -8.21 -4.26
N GLY A 74 -0.03 -7.41 -5.35
CA GLY A 74 -1.26 -6.85 -5.93
C GLY A 74 -2.24 -7.95 -6.35
N GLY A 75 -1.76 -8.99 -7.01
CA GLY A 75 -2.57 -10.16 -7.39
C GLY A 75 -3.19 -10.87 -6.18
N GLY A 76 -2.41 -11.06 -5.12
CA GLY A 76 -2.92 -11.62 -3.86
C GLY A 76 -4.01 -10.75 -3.21
N LYS A 77 -3.88 -9.41 -3.26
CA LYS A 77 -4.91 -8.49 -2.78
C LYS A 77 -6.17 -8.54 -3.64
N ILE A 78 -6.05 -8.62 -4.97
CA ILE A 78 -7.19 -8.80 -5.88
C ILE A 78 -7.97 -10.08 -5.54
N ILE A 79 -7.27 -11.19 -5.34
CA ILE A 79 -7.91 -12.46 -4.94
C ILE A 79 -8.62 -12.31 -3.59
N SER A 80 -8.00 -11.65 -2.62
CA SER A 80 -8.60 -11.42 -1.31
C SER A 80 -9.88 -10.58 -1.39
N GLU A 81 -9.92 -9.54 -2.23
CA GLU A 81 -11.13 -8.75 -2.47
C GLU A 81 -12.23 -9.58 -3.15
N LEU A 82 -11.88 -10.34 -4.20
CA LEU A 82 -12.83 -11.24 -4.86
C LEU A 82 -13.45 -12.24 -3.87
N MET A 83 -12.63 -12.81 -2.98
CA MET A 83 -13.11 -13.73 -1.94
C MET A 83 -14.01 -13.00 -0.94
N ALA A 84 -13.58 -11.85 -0.40
CA ALA A 84 -14.37 -11.08 0.56
C ALA A 84 -15.74 -10.70 0.00
N ILE A 85 -15.79 -10.20 -1.23
CA ILE A 85 -17.04 -9.81 -1.90
C ILE A 85 -17.96 -11.03 -2.11
N ASN A 86 -17.44 -12.12 -2.67
CA ASN A 86 -18.28 -13.27 -3.02
C ASN A 86 -18.74 -14.06 -1.79
N TYR A 87 -17.90 -14.24 -0.78
CA TYR A 87 -18.33 -14.80 0.51
C TYR A 87 -19.30 -13.85 1.24
N GLY A 88 -19.10 -12.54 1.07
CA GLY A 88 -19.93 -11.48 1.64
C GLY A 88 -21.38 -11.54 1.19
N ARG A 89 -21.64 -11.91 -0.08
CA ARG A 89 -22.99 -11.93 -0.65
C ARG A 89 -24.00 -12.78 0.13
N THR A 90 -23.55 -13.83 0.80
CA THR A 90 -24.45 -14.78 1.49
C THR A 90 -23.98 -15.15 2.91
N GLY A 91 -22.75 -14.84 3.27
CA GLY A 91 -22.11 -15.32 4.50
C GLY A 91 -21.90 -14.28 5.58
N PHE A 92 -22.06 -12.98 5.26
CA PHE A 92 -21.75 -11.89 6.17
C PHE A 92 -22.88 -10.85 6.18
N ASP A 93 -23.08 -10.19 7.31
CA ASP A 93 -24.00 -9.06 7.43
C ASP A 93 -23.34 -7.78 6.93
N ARG A 94 -22.01 -7.69 7.09
CA ARG A 94 -21.21 -6.56 6.59
C ARG A 94 -19.83 -7.02 6.15
N VAL A 95 -19.42 -6.56 4.96
CA VAL A 95 -18.05 -6.65 4.46
C VAL A 95 -17.64 -5.25 4.00
N VAL A 96 -16.56 -4.73 4.54
CA VAL A 96 -15.99 -3.44 4.15
C VAL A 96 -14.56 -3.65 3.70
N ILE A 97 -14.21 -3.07 2.55
CA ILE A 97 -12.86 -3.14 1.98
C ILE A 97 -12.25 -1.74 1.96
N VAL A 98 -11.03 -1.61 2.44
CA VAL A 98 -10.27 -0.37 2.35
C VAL A 98 -9.03 -0.58 1.47
N ARG A 99 -8.80 0.33 0.53
CA ARG A 99 -7.63 0.39 -0.34
C ARG A 99 -6.75 1.57 0.07
N PRO A 100 -5.77 1.36 0.99
CA PRO A 100 -4.84 2.41 1.38
C PRO A 100 -3.97 2.86 0.23
N HIS A 101 -3.58 4.15 0.24
CA HIS A 101 -2.40 4.63 -0.47
C HIS A 101 -1.11 4.28 0.29
N ASN A 102 0.03 4.93 -0.06
CA ASN A 102 1.26 4.67 0.67
C ASN A 102 1.21 5.36 2.03
N VAL A 103 0.94 4.59 3.07
CA VAL A 103 0.90 5.10 4.44
C VAL A 103 2.32 5.36 4.92
N TYR A 104 2.55 6.50 5.59
CA TYR A 104 3.83 6.83 6.20
C TYR A 104 3.63 7.42 7.60
N GLY A 105 4.67 7.34 8.42
CA GLY A 105 4.66 7.87 9.79
C GLY A 105 5.81 7.33 10.62
N ALA A 106 5.77 7.61 11.92
CA ALA A 106 6.69 7.02 12.88
C ALA A 106 6.56 5.49 12.89
N ASP A 107 7.65 4.80 13.24
CA ASP A 107 7.72 3.32 13.33
C ASP A 107 7.45 2.57 12.02
N MET A 108 7.56 3.26 10.88
CA MET A 108 7.46 2.67 9.56
C MET A 108 8.65 1.74 9.28
N GLY A 109 8.39 0.58 8.66
CA GLY A 109 9.43 -0.39 8.27
C GLY A 109 10.48 0.21 7.33
N TYR A 110 11.73 -0.17 7.54
CA TYR A 110 12.90 0.40 6.84
C TYR A 110 12.98 0.05 5.35
N GLU A 111 12.15 -0.85 4.85
CA GLU A 111 12.10 -1.27 3.44
C GLU A 111 11.37 -0.25 2.54
N HIS A 112 10.76 0.76 3.13
CA HIS A 112 9.99 1.77 2.40
C HIS A 112 10.83 3.01 2.06
N VAL A 113 10.44 3.74 1.01
CA VAL A 113 11.22 4.85 0.45
C VAL A 113 11.49 5.98 1.45
N ILE A 114 10.50 6.37 2.26
CA ILE A 114 10.65 7.48 3.22
C ILE A 114 11.69 7.15 4.30
N PRO A 115 11.59 6.03 5.07
CA PRO A 115 12.63 5.70 6.03
C PRO A 115 13.99 5.41 5.38
N GLN A 116 14.03 4.81 4.17
CA GLN A 116 15.30 4.64 3.45
C GLN A 116 15.97 5.99 3.14
N PHE A 117 15.22 6.99 2.68
CA PHE A 117 15.76 8.32 2.42
C PHE A 117 16.20 9.00 3.72
N ALA A 118 15.44 8.86 4.81
CA ALA A 118 15.81 9.42 6.11
C ALA A 118 17.12 8.83 6.65
N LEU A 119 17.30 7.50 6.59
CA LEU A 119 18.53 6.82 7.00
C LEU A 119 19.72 7.27 6.17
N ARG A 120 19.57 7.30 4.85
CA ARG A 120 20.62 7.75 3.94
C ARG A 120 21.00 9.20 4.18
N MET A 121 20.01 10.10 4.32
CA MET A 121 20.26 11.50 4.64
C MET A 121 20.96 11.67 6.00
N SER A 122 20.53 10.89 7.00
CA SER A 122 21.19 10.89 8.32
C SER A 122 22.68 10.50 8.22
N SER A 123 23.01 9.53 7.37
CA SER A 123 24.42 9.13 7.15
C SER A 123 25.22 10.20 6.39
N LEU A 124 24.58 10.97 5.51
CA LEU A 124 25.22 11.98 4.67
C LEU A 124 25.24 13.39 5.27
N LYS A 125 24.49 13.65 6.35
CA LYS A 125 24.29 15.01 6.89
C LYS A 125 25.59 15.77 7.19
N ASN A 126 26.67 15.08 7.57
CA ASN A 126 27.98 15.67 7.90
C ASN A 126 28.98 15.58 6.75
N THR A 127 28.59 15.06 5.58
CA THR A 127 29.45 14.97 4.40
C THR A 127 29.72 16.38 3.86
N PRO A 128 30.98 16.73 3.52
CA PRO A 128 31.31 18.01 2.91
C PRO A 128 30.61 18.18 1.54
N GLY A 129 30.33 19.46 1.20
CA GLY A 129 29.72 19.83 -0.08
C GLY A 129 28.23 20.14 0.05
N ASP A 130 27.76 21.04 -0.82
CA ASP A 130 26.35 21.41 -1.01
C ASP A 130 26.19 21.89 -2.46
N PRO A 131 25.34 21.26 -3.27
CA PRO A 131 24.43 20.15 -2.93
C PRO A 131 25.15 18.81 -2.72
N LEU A 132 24.53 17.94 -1.91
CA LEU A 132 24.97 16.55 -1.72
C LEU A 132 24.55 15.66 -2.89
N ASP A 133 25.39 14.72 -3.27
CA ASP A 133 25.00 13.63 -4.17
C ASP A 133 24.06 12.66 -3.44
N PHE A 134 22.80 12.60 -3.92
CA PHE A 134 21.77 11.74 -3.34
C PHE A 134 21.13 10.86 -4.42
N PRO A 135 21.84 9.82 -4.91
CA PRO A 135 21.34 9.00 -6.01
C PRO A 135 20.04 8.28 -5.62
N ILE A 136 19.06 8.34 -6.51
CA ILE A 136 17.79 7.61 -6.39
C ILE A 136 17.71 6.53 -7.46
N ARG A 137 16.90 5.49 -7.21
CA ARG A 137 16.71 4.44 -8.19
C ARG A 137 15.69 4.89 -9.26
N GLY A 138 16.06 4.71 -10.53
CA GLY A 138 15.24 5.13 -11.67
C GLY A 138 15.39 6.62 -11.98
N SER A 139 14.43 7.16 -12.74
CA SER A 139 14.44 8.57 -13.16
C SER A 139 14.05 9.55 -12.07
N GLY A 140 13.40 9.08 -11.00
CA GLY A 140 12.78 9.94 -9.98
C GLY A 140 11.44 10.55 -10.36
N GLU A 141 11.01 10.42 -11.62
CA GLU A 141 9.75 10.99 -12.13
C GLU A 141 8.50 10.16 -11.76
N GLN A 142 8.70 8.92 -11.29
CA GLN A 142 7.59 8.11 -10.82
C GLN A 142 6.90 8.78 -9.65
N THR A 143 5.57 8.88 -9.74
CA THR A 143 4.73 9.51 -8.71
C THR A 143 4.17 8.53 -7.71
N ARG A 144 3.89 9.01 -6.51
CA ARG A 144 3.19 8.30 -5.45
C ARG A 144 2.32 9.26 -4.68
N SER A 145 1.18 8.76 -4.19
CA SER A 145 0.35 9.44 -3.22
C SER A 145 0.67 8.88 -1.84
N PHE A 146 0.92 9.75 -0.87
CA PHE A 146 1.25 9.38 0.50
C PHE A 146 0.19 9.90 1.45
N VAL A 147 -0.17 9.09 2.47
CA VAL A 147 -1.08 9.47 3.55
C VAL A 147 -0.37 9.32 4.89
N TYR A 148 -0.47 10.32 5.75
CA TYR A 148 0.10 10.24 7.09
C TYR A 148 -0.70 9.27 7.96
N ILE A 149 -0.01 8.58 8.88
CA ILE A 149 -0.60 7.48 9.67
C ILE A 149 -1.84 7.92 10.47
N ASP A 150 -1.86 9.13 11.02
CA ASP A 150 -3.01 9.61 11.80
C ASP A 150 -4.23 9.82 10.89
N ASP A 151 -4.07 10.49 9.73
CA ASP A 151 -5.14 10.67 8.74
C ASP A 151 -5.62 9.32 8.20
N PHE A 152 -4.69 8.39 7.99
CA PHE A 152 -5.03 7.02 7.59
C PHE A 152 -5.86 6.32 8.65
N THR A 153 -5.46 6.40 9.92
CA THR A 153 -6.19 5.79 11.03
C THR A 153 -7.59 6.36 11.17
N ASP A 154 -7.75 7.67 11.08
CA ASP A 154 -9.05 8.33 11.11
C ASP A 154 -9.93 7.88 9.96
N GLY A 155 -9.38 7.78 8.74
CA GLY A 155 -10.10 7.26 7.57
C GLY A 155 -10.53 5.80 7.74
N VAL A 156 -9.67 4.96 8.29
CA VAL A 156 -10.00 3.55 8.59
C VAL A 156 -11.10 3.46 9.64
N MET A 157 -11.02 4.23 10.73
CA MET A 157 -12.05 4.26 11.76
C MET A 157 -13.39 4.76 11.23
N LEU A 158 -13.38 5.74 10.32
CA LEU A 158 -14.57 6.22 9.63
C LEU A 158 -15.18 5.13 8.74
N ALA A 159 -14.37 4.44 7.94
CA ALA A 159 -14.81 3.33 7.10
C ALA A 159 -15.35 2.16 7.95
N LEU A 160 -14.70 1.87 9.09
CA LEU A 160 -15.18 0.86 10.04
C LEU A 160 -16.54 1.23 10.65
N ALA A 161 -16.74 2.50 10.99
CA ALA A 161 -17.97 2.97 11.64
C ALA A 161 -19.15 3.13 10.65
N LYS A 162 -18.89 3.59 9.42
CA LYS A 162 -19.91 4.01 8.45
C LYS A 162 -19.91 3.23 7.14
N GLY A 163 -18.93 2.34 6.92
CA GLY A 163 -18.82 1.58 5.68
C GLY A 163 -20.03 0.68 5.46
N GLU A 164 -20.55 0.72 4.25
CA GLU A 164 -21.69 -0.08 3.83
C GLU A 164 -21.30 -1.51 3.51
N HIS A 165 -22.24 -2.43 3.54
CA HIS A 165 -22.01 -3.82 3.16
C HIS A 165 -21.55 -3.92 1.69
N LEU A 166 -20.46 -4.63 1.46
CA LEU A 166 -19.73 -4.75 0.19
C LEU A 166 -19.13 -3.42 -0.32
N GLY A 167 -19.05 -2.40 0.55
CA GLY A 167 -18.44 -1.12 0.23
C GLY A 167 -16.92 -1.22 0.09
N ILE A 168 -16.38 -0.48 -0.88
CA ILE A 168 -14.94 -0.35 -1.13
C ILE A 168 -14.59 1.12 -1.03
N TYR A 169 -13.53 1.43 -0.27
CA TYR A 169 -13.15 2.81 0.04
C TYR A 169 -11.65 3.03 -0.13
N HIS A 170 -11.26 4.10 -0.81
CA HIS A 170 -9.90 4.60 -0.73
C HIS A 170 -9.67 5.30 0.61
N VAL A 171 -8.51 5.07 1.19
CA VAL A 171 -8.01 5.89 2.30
C VAL A 171 -6.63 6.41 1.92
N GLY A 172 -6.57 7.68 1.57
CA GLY A 172 -5.38 8.32 1.05
C GLY A 172 -5.60 9.79 0.74
N THR A 173 -4.69 10.36 -0.04
CA THR A 173 -4.75 11.76 -0.49
C THR A 173 -4.86 11.83 -2.02
N LEU A 174 -5.38 12.96 -2.53
CA LEU A 174 -5.41 13.25 -3.97
C LEU A 174 -4.09 13.87 -4.46
N GLN A 175 -3.13 14.09 -3.56
CA GLN A 175 -1.86 14.71 -3.91
C GLN A 175 -0.85 13.65 -4.34
N GLU A 176 -0.35 13.77 -5.56
CA GLU A 176 0.78 13.01 -6.06
C GLU A 176 2.08 13.80 -5.89
N VAL A 177 3.16 13.09 -5.55
CA VAL A 177 4.51 13.66 -5.49
C VAL A 177 5.47 12.72 -6.23
N THR A 178 6.47 13.31 -6.91
CA THR A 178 7.55 12.52 -7.52
C THR A 178 8.53 12.02 -6.46
N VAL A 179 9.23 10.94 -6.77
CA VAL A 179 10.30 10.44 -5.89
C VAL A 179 11.44 11.45 -5.77
N SER A 180 11.74 12.21 -6.85
CA SER A 180 12.69 13.32 -6.81
C SER A 180 12.26 14.40 -5.82
N TYR A 181 11.00 14.85 -5.89
CA TYR A 181 10.47 15.83 -4.93
C TYR A 181 10.52 15.34 -3.48
N LEU A 182 10.21 14.06 -3.25
CA LEU A 182 10.32 13.46 -1.92
C LEU A 182 11.77 13.49 -1.41
N ALA A 183 12.75 13.21 -2.26
CA ALA A 183 14.17 13.29 -1.91
C ALA A 183 14.58 14.73 -1.56
N GLU A 184 14.13 15.71 -2.35
CA GLU A 184 14.37 17.14 -2.05
C GLU A 184 13.75 17.56 -0.71
N CYS A 185 12.51 17.13 -0.42
CA CYS A 185 11.87 17.36 0.87
C CYS A 185 12.71 16.79 2.01
N MET A 186 13.24 15.58 1.84
CA MET A 186 14.13 14.95 2.81
C MET A 186 15.41 15.78 3.00
N GLY A 187 16.05 16.21 1.90
CA GLY A 187 17.22 17.09 1.97
C GLY A 187 16.93 18.35 2.78
N ARG A 188 15.86 19.07 2.46
CA ARG A 188 15.44 20.28 3.19
C ARG A 188 15.20 20.03 4.68
N THR A 189 14.59 18.89 5.03
CA THR A 189 14.34 18.52 6.44
C THR A 189 15.65 18.35 7.22
N PHE A 190 16.72 17.89 6.57
CA PHE A 190 18.06 17.78 7.16
C PHE A 190 18.92 19.04 6.97
N GLY A 191 18.35 20.13 6.44
CA GLY A 191 19.07 21.39 6.20
C GLY A 191 20.13 21.28 5.08
N ARG A 192 19.93 20.41 4.09
CA ARG A 192 20.86 20.16 2.99
C ARG A 192 20.15 20.25 1.63
N ASN A 193 20.84 20.83 0.65
CA ASN A 193 20.45 20.69 -0.74
C ASN A 193 20.97 19.36 -1.29
N ILE A 194 20.23 18.77 -2.22
CA ILE A 194 20.63 17.51 -2.88
C ILE A 194 20.59 17.65 -4.40
N ARG A 195 21.29 16.78 -5.10
CA ARG A 195 21.26 16.63 -6.56
C ARG A 195 21.30 15.16 -6.98
#